data_5224cc663e4237827beca2ce960af500
#
_entry.id   5224cc663e4237827beca2ce960af500
#
_cell.length_a   1.000
_cell.length_b   1.000
_cell.length_c   1.000
_cell.angle_alpha   90.00
_cell.angle_beta   90.00
_cell.angle_gamma   90.00
#
_symmetry.space_group_name_H-M   'P 1'
#
loop_
_entity.id
_entity.type
_entity.pdbx_description
1 polymer ?
#
loop_
_entity_poly.entity_id
_entity_poly.type
_entity_poly.pdbx_seq_one_letter_code
_entity_poly.pdbx_strand_id
1 'polypeptide(L)'
;MPPSLEQMLKEMVERDGADLFLSVGTRPTVRGGKGIEPIIDHVLADEDVLAYAAQIMNDHQRQVFFETNEMNMAFEIAGIGRFRVSIFQQKGHVGIVMRQVKTIVPTVDELGLPGIFKQLINIPRGLILVTGATGSGKSTTLAAMVDHRNSTLPGHIITLEDPIEFVHQHKKSVINQREIGLDTEDYHTGLRNVLRQAPDVILIGEIRDAETMEHALMYAETGHLVLSTLHSLNANQTLERITQFFPLEMEPNIHRQLANVLRAIISQRLVPRADKSGRVAVVEIMIASPRVRELVSKGNVGEIKITMEQSTQDGMQTFDQHLLQLFNRGIVSREEALRAADSVGDLNLRMQGLTTGTSSLA
;
A
#
# COMPACT_ATOMS: atom_id res chain seq x y z
N MET A 1 27.54 31.53 -0.02
CA MET A 1 27.21 30.62 -1.15
C MET A 1 25.93 29.87 -0.79
N PRO A 2 25.01 29.66 -1.72
CA PRO A 2 23.82 28.84 -1.45
C PRO A 2 24.23 27.42 -1.05
N PRO A 3 23.46 26.75 -0.17
CA PRO A 3 23.74 25.36 0.21
C PRO A 3 23.62 24.43 -1.01
N SER A 4 24.41 23.36 -1.06
CA SER A 4 24.23 22.38 -2.12
C SER A 4 22.96 21.57 -1.92
N LEU A 5 22.33 21.12 -3.03
CA LEU A 5 21.13 20.26 -2.95
C LEU A 5 21.44 18.96 -2.20
N GLU A 6 22.61 18.38 -2.43
CA GLU A 6 23.09 17.18 -1.74
C GLU A 6 23.16 17.36 -0.22
N GLN A 7 23.68 18.51 0.24
CA GLN A 7 23.75 18.83 1.67
C GLN A 7 22.33 18.94 2.28
N MET A 8 21.39 19.58 1.58
CA MET A 8 20.01 19.70 2.06
C MET A 8 19.29 18.36 2.14
N LEU A 9 19.46 17.50 1.15
CA LEU A 9 18.87 16.17 1.14
C LEU A 9 19.47 15.25 2.20
N LYS A 10 20.79 15.34 2.44
CA LYS A 10 21.45 14.61 3.51
C LYS A 10 20.92 15.03 4.89
N GLU A 11 20.83 16.34 5.14
CA GLU A 11 20.27 16.89 6.38
C GLU A 11 18.81 16.46 6.59
N MET A 12 18.00 16.45 5.51
CA MET A 12 16.63 15.95 5.55
C MET A 12 16.58 14.48 5.99
N VAL A 13 17.40 13.62 5.40
CA VAL A 13 17.44 12.19 5.73
C VAL A 13 17.92 11.95 7.16
N GLU A 14 18.97 12.64 7.60
CA GLU A 14 19.52 12.54 8.97
C GLU A 14 18.51 12.97 10.05
N ARG A 15 17.58 13.87 9.71
CA ARG A 15 16.49 14.31 10.61
C ARG A 15 15.21 13.47 10.51
N ASP A 16 15.22 12.36 9.76
CA ASP A 16 14.02 11.57 9.45
C ASP A 16 12.88 12.44 8.87
N GLY A 17 13.27 13.38 7.98
CA GLY A 17 12.37 14.29 7.30
C GLY A 17 11.66 13.61 6.12
N ALA A 18 10.37 13.87 5.99
CA ALA A 18 9.55 13.29 4.90
C ALA A 18 9.58 14.12 3.62
N ASP A 19 9.51 15.45 3.74
CA ASP A 19 9.45 16.38 2.60
C ASP A 19 10.45 17.52 2.79
N LEU A 20 11.17 17.90 1.72
CA LEU A 20 11.98 19.12 1.61
C LEU A 20 11.26 20.12 0.72
N PHE A 21 11.14 21.35 1.18
CA PHE A 21 10.53 22.48 0.47
C PHE A 21 11.60 23.51 0.13
N LEU A 22 11.71 23.85 -1.16
CA LEU A 22 12.59 24.89 -1.67
C LEU A 22 11.72 25.92 -2.40
N SER A 23 11.54 27.08 -1.77
CA SER A 23 10.73 28.17 -2.33
C SER A 23 11.46 29.51 -2.17
N VAL A 24 11.34 30.37 -3.16
CA VAL A 24 11.94 31.71 -3.15
C VAL A 24 11.44 32.51 -1.95
N GLY A 25 12.36 33.21 -1.30
CA GLY A 25 12.08 34.04 -0.13
C GLY A 25 11.95 33.28 1.19
N THR A 26 12.17 31.94 1.18
CA THR A 26 12.14 31.11 2.38
C THR A 26 13.48 30.40 2.58
N ARG A 27 13.73 29.91 3.80
CA ARG A 27 14.85 28.99 4.06
C ARG A 27 14.49 27.60 3.58
N PRO A 28 15.46 26.77 3.15
CA PRO A 28 15.23 25.33 2.94
C PRO A 28 14.56 24.73 4.17
N THR A 29 13.40 24.12 3.98
CA THR A 29 12.52 23.71 5.07
C THR A 29 12.15 22.25 4.92
N VAL A 30 12.19 21.50 6.03
CA VAL A 30 11.87 20.07 6.06
C VAL A 30 10.63 19.83 6.92
N ARG A 31 9.76 18.93 6.44
CA ARG A 31 8.66 18.37 7.23
C ARG A 31 9.12 17.07 7.86
N GLY A 32 9.09 16.99 9.18
CA GLY A 32 9.40 15.80 9.97
C GLY A 32 8.38 15.56 11.09
N GLY A 33 8.68 14.65 11.98
CA GLY A 33 7.77 14.28 13.10
C GLY A 33 7.43 15.44 14.05
N LYS A 34 8.25 16.50 14.10
CA LYS A 34 8.03 17.71 14.92
C LYS A 34 7.29 18.84 14.17
N GLY A 35 6.92 18.63 12.92
CA GLY A 35 6.28 19.63 12.08
C GLY A 35 7.18 20.09 10.94
N ILE A 36 7.04 21.37 10.56
CA ILE A 36 7.81 21.99 9.47
C ILE A 36 8.82 22.95 10.06
N GLU A 37 10.12 22.75 9.78
CA GLU A 37 11.21 23.56 10.33
C GLU A 37 12.31 23.82 9.29
N PRO A 38 12.96 25.00 9.30
CA PRO A 38 14.10 25.28 8.45
C PRO A 38 15.31 24.43 8.87
N ILE A 39 16.08 23.97 7.86
CA ILE A 39 17.28 23.15 8.11
C ILE A 39 18.58 23.90 7.90
N ILE A 40 18.57 24.98 7.13
CA ILE A 40 19.75 25.78 6.81
C ILE A 40 19.39 27.27 6.92
N ASP A 41 20.30 28.07 7.52
CA ASP A 41 20.12 29.52 7.66
C ASP A 41 20.56 30.26 6.40
N HIS A 42 19.83 30.07 5.32
CA HIS A 42 19.99 30.76 4.04
C HIS A 42 18.62 31.00 3.40
N VAL A 43 18.28 32.24 3.09
CA VAL A 43 17.04 32.56 2.39
C VAL A 43 17.28 32.41 0.89
N LEU A 44 16.51 31.52 0.27
CA LEU A 44 16.64 31.18 -1.15
C LEU A 44 16.24 32.36 -2.05
N ALA A 45 17.14 32.73 -2.94
CA ALA A 45 16.85 33.66 -4.05
C ALA A 45 16.23 32.89 -5.23
N ASP A 46 15.67 33.62 -6.19
CA ASP A 46 15.10 33.01 -7.42
C ASP A 46 16.16 32.22 -8.20
N GLU A 47 17.35 32.75 -8.30
CA GLU A 47 18.51 32.15 -8.96
C GLU A 47 18.91 30.83 -8.31
N ASP A 48 18.79 30.69 -6.97
CA ASP A 48 19.11 29.45 -6.25
C ASP A 48 18.16 28.33 -6.62
N VAL A 49 16.84 28.60 -6.57
CA VAL A 49 15.81 27.60 -6.86
C VAL A 49 15.84 27.18 -8.33
N LEU A 50 16.06 28.14 -9.24
CA LEU A 50 16.26 27.87 -10.66
C LEU A 50 17.50 26.99 -10.91
N ALA A 51 18.60 27.25 -10.21
CA ALA A 51 19.82 26.44 -10.33
C ALA A 51 19.61 25.01 -9.84
N TYR A 52 18.89 24.80 -8.72
CA TYR A 52 18.55 23.46 -8.24
C TYR A 52 17.63 22.74 -9.23
N ALA A 53 16.59 23.40 -9.76
CA ALA A 53 15.73 22.82 -10.78
C ALA A 53 16.53 22.41 -12.03
N ALA A 54 17.42 23.28 -12.49
CA ALA A 54 18.29 22.98 -13.65
C ALA A 54 19.28 21.84 -13.40
N GLN A 55 19.76 21.67 -12.15
CA GLN A 55 20.68 20.59 -11.79
C GLN A 55 20.03 19.20 -11.87
N ILE A 56 18.75 19.08 -11.52
CA ILE A 56 18.06 17.80 -11.40
C ILE A 56 17.29 17.39 -12.66
N MET A 57 16.89 18.35 -13.52
CA MET A 57 16.19 18.08 -14.76
C MET A 57 17.16 17.84 -15.93
N ASN A 58 16.89 16.81 -16.76
CA ASN A 58 17.49 16.67 -18.07
C ASN A 58 16.85 17.63 -19.10
N ASP A 59 17.40 17.70 -20.32
CA ASP A 59 16.95 18.65 -21.33
C ASP A 59 15.48 18.45 -21.75
N HIS A 60 15.02 17.22 -21.86
CA HIS A 60 13.63 16.92 -22.18
C HIS A 60 12.69 17.36 -21.03
N GLN A 61 13.04 17.06 -19.79
CA GLN A 61 12.26 17.46 -18.62
C GLN A 61 12.20 18.99 -18.47
N ARG A 62 13.28 19.70 -18.80
CA ARG A 62 13.27 21.17 -18.84
C ARG A 62 12.30 21.69 -19.91
N GLN A 63 12.30 21.09 -21.09
CA GLN A 63 11.36 21.47 -22.15
C GLN A 63 9.91 21.28 -21.70
N VAL A 64 9.58 20.12 -21.15
CA VAL A 64 8.23 19.83 -20.62
C VAL A 64 7.85 20.85 -19.54
N PHE A 65 8.77 21.13 -18.62
CA PHE A 65 8.53 22.13 -17.58
C PHE A 65 8.25 23.53 -18.14
N PHE A 66 8.97 23.97 -19.16
CA PHE A 66 8.71 25.26 -19.81
C PHE A 66 7.37 25.31 -20.53
N GLU A 67 6.86 24.21 -21.04
CA GLU A 67 5.57 24.13 -21.73
C GLU A 67 4.38 24.04 -20.76
N THR A 68 4.56 23.33 -19.63
CA THR A 68 3.45 22.95 -18.71
C THR A 68 3.48 23.72 -17.38
N ASN A 69 4.59 24.36 -17.02
CA ASN A 69 4.89 24.93 -15.72
C ASN A 69 4.92 23.91 -14.56
N GLU A 70 4.98 22.62 -14.87
CA GLU A 70 5.02 21.52 -13.91
C GLU A 70 5.93 20.39 -14.39
N MET A 71 6.67 19.77 -13.46
CA MET A 71 7.46 18.58 -13.70
C MET A 71 7.45 17.68 -12.46
N ASN A 72 7.01 16.44 -12.64
CA ASN A 72 7.11 15.40 -11.64
C ASN A 72 8.13 14.36 -12.10
N MET A 73 9.07 14.01 -11.21
CA MET A 73 10.16 13.11 -11.56
C MET A 73 10.70 12.38 -10.33
N ALA A 74 11.43 11.28 -10.56
CA ALA A 74 12.27 10.65 -9.56
C ALA A 74 13.69 11.22 -9.65
N PHE A 75 14.32 11.43 -8.50
CA PHE A 75 15.71 11.85 -8.38
C PHE A 75 16.43 10.99 -7.34
N GLU A 76 17.59 10.48 -7.69
CA GLU A 76 18.36 9.60 -6.80
C GLU A 76 19.78 10.11 -6.64
N ILE A 77 20.26 10.11 -5.39
CA ILE A 77 21.66 10.38 -5.06
C ILE A 77 22.23 9.16 -4.36
N ALA A 78 23.29 8.60 -4.96
CA ALA A 78 23.97 7.45 -4.38
C ALA A 78 24.44 7.73 -2.93
N GLY A 79 24.11 6.85 -2.01
CA GLY A 79 24.44 6.98 -0.60
C GLY A 79 23.54 7.91 0.24
N ILE A 80 22.58 8.61 -0.37
CA ILE A 80 21.60 9.45 0.33
C ILE A 80 20.20 8.87 0.23
N GLY A 81 19.71 8.60 -1.00
CA GLY A 81 18.41 8.01 -1.21
C GLY A 81 17.75 8.42 -2.52
N ARG A 82 16.51 7.92 -2.71
CA ARG A 82 15.63 8.25 -3.83
C ARG A 82 14.56 9.23 -3.36
N PHE A 83 14.26 10.21 -4.18
CA PHE A 83 13.30 11.27 -3.90
C PHE A 83 12.32 11.39 -5.06
N ARG A 84 11.05 11.62 -4.73
CA ARG A 84 10.04 12.10 -5.67
C ARG A 84 10.10 13.62 -5.65
N VAL A 85 10.22 14.20 -6.82
CA VAL A 85 10.40 15.63 -6.99
C VAL A 85 9.23 16.20 -7.77
N SER A 86 8.60 17.24 -7.22
CA SER A 86 7.66 18.09 -7.94
C SER A 86 8.25 19.46 -8.08
N ILE A 87 8.40 19.92 -9.31
CA ILE A 87 8.85 21.28 -9.68
C ILE A 87 7.65 21.98 -10.30
N PHE A 88 7.33 23.15 -9.82
CA PHE A 88 6.15 23.88 -10.27
C PHE A 88 6.37 25.40 -10.26
N GLN A 89 5.60 26.11 -11.07
CA GLN A 89 5.61 27.54 -11.13
C GLN A 89 4.61 28.12 -10.12
N GLN A 90 5.02 29.11 -9.32
CA GLN A 90 4.15 29.83 -8.39
C GLN A 90 4.48 31.33 -8.38
N LYS A 91 3.50 32.20 -8.60
CA LYS A 91 3.66 33.68 -8.56
C LYS A 91 4.84 34.19 -9.38
N GLY A 92 5.15 33.56 -10.51
CA GLY A 92 6.27 33.88 -11.36
C GLY A 92 7.63 33.30 -10.94
N HIS A 93 7.69 32.50 -9.87
CA HIS A 93 8.90 31.84 -9.38
C HIS A 93 8.77 30.33 -9.38
N VAL A 94 9.89 29.63 -9.48
CA VAL A 94 9.93 28.17 -9.36
C VAL A 94 9.87 27.74 -7.89
N GLY A 95 9.10 26.70 -7.61
CA GLY A 95 9.09 25.98 -6.34
C GLY A 95 9.47 24.51 -6.55
N ILE A 96 10.13 23.89 -5.57
CA ILE A 96 10.51 22.48 -5.59
C ILE A 96 10.06 21.83 -4.28
N VAL A 97 9.38 20.69 -4.40
CA VAL A 97 9.09 19.81 -3.27
C VAL A 97 9.71 18.45 -3.53
N MET A 98 10.50 17.97 -2.59
CA MET A 98 11.16 16.66 -2.70
C MET A 98 10.71 15.77 -1.54
N ARG A 99 10.10 14.63 -1.85
CA ARG A 99 9.66 13.62 -0.88
C ARG A 99 10.60 12.44 -0.89
N GLN A 100 11.08 12.05 0.29
CA GLN A 100 11.91 10.87 0.43
C GLN A 100 11.11 9.59 0.17
N VAL A 101 11.61 8.71 -0.71
CA VAL A 101 11.09 7.36 -0.89
C VAL A 101 11.82 6.43 0.08
N LYS A 102 11.07 5.66 0.86
CA LYS A 102 11.65 4.79 1.88
C LYS A 102 12.40 3.63 1.25
N THR A 103 13.61 3.40 1.72
CA THR A 103 14.47 2.26 1.29
C THR A 103 14.51 1.14 2.32
N ILE A 104 14.12 1.44 3.57
CA ILE A 104 14.01 0.43 4.63
C ILE A 104 12.57 -0.07 4.66
N VAL A 105 12.39 -1.32 4.27
CA VAL A 105 11.09 -1.99 4.29
C VAL A 105 10.96 -2.74 5.62
N PRO A 106 9.95 -2.42 6.45
CA PRO A 106 9.74 -3.16 7.69
C PRO A 106 9.32 -4.59 7.39
N THR A 107 9.72 -5.53 8.24
CA THR A 107 9.32 -6.93 8.13
C THR A 107 7.87 -7.14 8.58
N VAL A 108 7.27 -8.27 8.16
CA VAL A 108 5.93 -8.70 8.62
C VAL A 108 5.87 -8.77 10.16
N ASP A 109 6.96 -9.21 10.81
CA ASP A 109 7.04 -9.33 12.27
C ASP A 109 7.15 -7.96 12.97
N GLU A 110 7.96 -7.04 12.45
CA GLU A 110 8.09 -5.67 12.98
C GLU A 110 6.77 -4.89 12.88
N LEU A 111 5.97 -5.17 11.85
CA LEU A 111 4.62 -4.61 11.72
C LEU A 111 3.60 -5.25 12.67
N GLY A 112 3.97 -6.34 13.35
CA GLY A 112 3.06 -7.11 14.22
C GLY A 112 1.94 -7.82 13.46
N LEU A 113 2.14 -8.10 12.17
CA LEU A 113 1.15 -8.77 11.32
C LEU A 113 1.13 -10.28 11.60
N PRO A 114 -0.04 -10.94 11.47
CA PRO A 114 -0.16 -12.39 11.65
C PRO A 114 0.77 -13.19 10.72
N GLY A 115 1.33 -14.29 11.21
CA GLY A 115 2.26 -15.14 10.47
C GLY A 115 1.72 -15.72 9.15
N ILE A 116 0.40 -15.78 8.99
CA ILE A 116 -0.26 -16.21 7.75
C ILE A 116 0.13 -15.35 6.54
N PHE A 117 0.50 -14.08 6.73
CA PHE A 117 0.97 -13.20 5.65
C PHE A 117 2.21 -13.75 4.95
N LYS A 118 3.12 -14.36 5.71
CA LYS A 118 4.33 -15.02 5.17
C LYS A 118 3.99 -16.25 4.33
N GLN A 119 2.94 -16.97 4.70
CA GLN A 119 2.48 -18.14 3.94
C GLN A 119 1.77 -17.69 2.66
N LEU A 120 0.88 -16.70 2.75
CA LEU A 120 0.12 -16.17 1.62
C LEU A 120 1.01 -15.63 0.52
N ILE A 121 2.06 -14.87 0.85
CA ILE A 121 2.96 -14.30 -0.17
C ILE A 121 3.83 -15.38 -0.85
N ASN A 122 4.02 -16.53 -0.24
CA ASN A 122 4.85 -17.61 -0.76
C ASN A 122 4.07 -18.63 -1.62
N ILE A 123 2.75 -18.47 -1.79
CA ILE A 123 1.99 -19.32 -2.72
C ILE A 123 2.41 -19.08 -4.17
N PRO A 124 2.28 -20.08 -5.06
CA PRO A 124 2.79 -19.96 -6.43
C PRO A 124 1.92 -19.09 -7.33
N ARG A 125 0.60 -19.02 -7.10
CA ARG A 125 -0.33 -18.34 -8.00
C ARG A 125 -1.66 -17.97 -7.33
N GLY A 126 -2.36 -17.03 -7.93
CA GLY A 126 -3.69 -16.56 -7.53
C GLY A 126 -3.70 -15.08 -7.19
N LEU A 127 -4.82 -14.58 -6.69
CA LEU A 127 -5.03 -13.18 -6.39
C LEU A 127 -5.10 -12.95 -4.88
N ILE A 128 -4.31 -12.02 -4.37
CA ILE A 128 -4.37 -11.53 -2.99
C ILE A 128 -4.67 -10.03 -3.04
N LEU A 129 -5.69 -9.61 -2.32
CA LEU A 129 -6.10 -8.22 -2.24
C LEU A 129 -5.86 -7.67 -0.83
N VAL A 130 -5.21 -6.52 -0.73
CA VAL A 130 -5.06 -5.76 0.52
C VAL A 130 -5.93 -4.52 0.45
N THR A 131 -6.87 -4.38 1.37
CA THR A 131 -7.91 -3.37 1.31
C THR A 131 -7.97 -2.50 2.57
N GLY A 132 -8.62 -1.36 2.48
CA GLY A 132 -8.74 -0.41 3.59
C GLY A 132 -8.75 1.04 3.09
N ALA A 133 -9.08 1.96 3.98
CA ALA A 133 -9.07 3.39 3.71
C ALA A 133 -7.66 3.90 3.33
N THR A 134 -7.60 5.10 2.75
CA THR A 134 -6.32 5.80 2.54
C THR A 134 -5.60 5.98 3.88
N GLY A 135 -4.30 5.71 3.92
CA GLY A 135 -3.51 5.81 5.14
C GLY A 135 -3.69 4.64 6.12
N SER A 136 -4.37 3.55 5.74
CA SER A 136 -4.49 2.34 6.58
C SER A 136 -3.25 1.44 6.58
N GLY A 137 -2.20 1.78 5.82
CA GLY A 137 -0.93 1.05 5.79
C GLY A 137 -0.86 -0.07 4.73
N LYS A 138 -1.75 -0.09 3.74
CA LYS A 138 -1.77 -1.11 2.67
C LYS A 138 -0.42 -1.26 1.95
N SER A 139 0.15 -0.15 1.49
CA SER A 139 1.45 -0.15 0.77
C SER A 139 2.58 -0.69 1.64
N THR A 140 2.59 -0.32 2.94
CA THR A 140 3.59 -0.82 3.89
C THR A 140 3.45 -2.34 4.09
N THR A 141 2.23 -2.83 4.22
CA THR A 141 1.95 -4.27 4.35
C THR A 141 2.35 -5.04 3.10
N LEU A 142 1.99 -4.55 1.91
CA LEU A 142 2.40 -5.17 0.64
C LEU A 142 3.91 -5.14 0.46
N ALA A 143 4.57 -4.04 0.79
CA ALA A 143 6.03 -3.96 0.75
C ALA A 143 6.68 -5.00 1.67
N ALA A 144 6.19 -5.16 2.91
CA ALA A 144 6.67 -6.17 3.85
C ALA A 144 6.47 -7.60 3.32
N MET A 145 5.32 -7.88 2.70
CA MET A 145 5.04 -9.18 2.06
C MET A 145 5.99 -9.43 0.88
N VAL A 146 6.13 -8.47 -0.02
CA VAL A 146 7.03 -8.55 -1.18
C VAL A 146 8.47 -8.76 -0.73
N ASP A 147 8.93 -8.00 0.27
CA ASP A 147 10.28 -8.14 0.81
C ASP A 147 10.52 -9.51 1.47
N HIS A 148 9.50 -10.06 2.16
CA HIS A 148 9.56 -11.42 2.69
C HIS A 148 9.75 -12.46 1.57
N ARG A 149 8.97 -12.38 0.48
CA ARG A 149 9.12 -13.26 -0.69
C ARG A 149 10.50 -13.13 -1.32
N ASN A 150 10.93 -11.89 -1.55
CA ASN A 150 12.25 -11.56 -2.10
C ASN A 150 13.40 -12.14 -1.26
N SER A 151 13.22 -12.23 0.05
CA SER A 151 14.21 -12.78 0.98
C SER A 151 14.17 -14.31 1.07
N THR A 152 13.06 -14.95 0.74
CA THR A 152 12.83 -16.39 0.99
C THR A 152 12.86 -17.24 -0.27
N LEU A 153 12.36 -16.76 -1.40
CA LEU A 153 12.21 -17.51 -2.65
C LEU A 153 12.92 -16.82 -3.82
N PRO A 154 13.57 -17.61 -4.71
CA PRO A 154 14.01 -17.08 -5.99
C PRO A 154 12.81 -16.82 -6.90
N GLY A 155 12.96 -15.88 -7.84
CA GLY A 155 11.95 -15.57 -8.83
C GLY A 155 12.05 -14.14 -9.34
N HIS A 156 11.09 -13.74 -10.15
CA HIS A 156 10.99 -12.40 -10.70
C HIS A 156 9.72 -11.71 -10.20
N ILE A 157 9.86 -10.58 -9.53
CA ILE A 157 8.77 -9.77 -9.01
C ILE A 157 8.71 -8.49 -9.82
N ILE A 158 7.55 -8.20 -10.41
CA ILE A 158 7.31 -6.93 -11.11
C ILE A 158 6.25 -6.15 -10.34
N THR A 159 6.51 -4.86 -10.17
CA THR A 159 5.53 -3.94 -9.59
C THR A 159 5.19 -2.84 -10.57
N LEU A 160 3.91 -2.45 -10.60
CA LEU A 160 3.38 -1.27 -11.26
C LEU A 160 2.71 -0.42 -10.18
N GLU A 161 3.29 0.73 -9.88
CA GLU A 161 2.91 1.55 -8.73
C GLU A 161 2.65 3.01 -9.12
N ASP A 162 1.72 3.66 -8.46
CA ASP A 162 1.37 5.07 -8.65
C ASP A 162 1.21 5.77 -7.28
N PRO A 163 2.33 6.16 -6.69
CA PRO A 163 3.74 5.99 -7.02
C PRO A 163 4.44 4.84 -6.23
N ILE A 164 5.75 4.64 -6.48
CA ILE A 164 6.58 3.74 -5.65
C ILE A 164 6.76 4.35 -4.25
N GLU A 165 6.25 3.65 -3.22
CA GLU A 165 6.34 4.08 -1.81
C GLU A 165 7.59 3.52 -1.10
N PHE A 166 8.06 2.33 -1.51
CA PHE A 166 9.24 1.65 -0.98
C PHE A 166 10.11 1.13 -2.10
N VAL A 167 11.42 1.37 -2.01
CA VAL A 167 12.39 0.78 -2.94
C VAL A 167 12.91 -0.54 -2.39
N HIS A 168 12.74 -1.60 -3.16
CA HIS A 168 13.22 -2.93 -2.81
C HIS A 168 14.62 -3.18 -3.40
N GLN A 169 15.50 -3.77 -2.58
CA GLN A 169 16.77 -4.30 -3.05
C GLN A 169 16.59 -5.70 -3.62
N HIS A 170 17.34 -6.08 -4.65
CA HIS A 170 17.39 -7.46 -5.11
C HIS A 170 18.01 -8.34 -4.00
N LYS A 171 17.36 -9.47 -3.67
CA LYS A 171 17.85 -10.46 -2.69
C LYS A 171 17.91 -11.83 -3.36
N LYS A 172 16.99 -12.74 -3.01
CA LYS A 172 16.83 -14.02 -3.73
C LYS A 172 16.05 -13.85 -5.04
N SER A 173 15.13 -12.90 -5.08
CA SER A 173 14.40 -12.55 -6.29
C SER A 173 15.00 -11.34 -7.00
N VAL A 174 14.76 -11.26 -8.31
CA VAL A 174 14.93 -10.02 -9.07
C VAL A 174 13.64 -9.21 -8.91
N ILE A 175 13.73 -7.95 -8.51
CA ILE A 175 12.56 -7.05 -8.42
C ILE A 175 12.73 -5.91 -9.41
N ASN A 176 11.74 -5.73 -10.30
CA ASN A 176 11.64 -4.60 -11.19
C ASN A 176 10.40 -3.78 -10.81
N GLN A 177 10.63 -2.59 -10.28
CA GLN A 177 9.58 -1.64 -9.90
C GLN A 177 9.43 -0.60 -11.01
N ARG A 178 8.19 -0.37 -11.43
CA ARG A 178 7.87 0.61 -12.47
C ARG A 178 6.84 1.59 -11.95
N GLU A 179 7.18 2.86 -11.98
CA GLU A 179 6.30 3.95 -11.56
C GLU A 179 5.47 4.44 -12.76
N ILE A 180 4.16 4.56 -12.56
CA ILE A 180 3.24 5.12 -13.56
C ILE A 180 3.57 6.60 -13.80
N GLY A 181 3.57 7.00 -15.07
CA GLY A 181 3.92 8.35 -15.49
C GLY A 181 5.43 8.63 -15.59
N LEU A 182 6.28 7.72 -15.06
CA LEU A 182 7.75 7.83 -15.16
C LEU A 182 8.37 6.69 -15.96
N ASP A 183 8.13 5.45 -15.55
CA ASP A 183 8.71 4.25 -16.14
C ASP A 183 7.76 3.57 -17.14
N THR A 184 6.49 3.90 -17.09
CA THR A 184 5.44 3.51 -18.03
C THR A 184 4.37 4.60 -18.07
N GLU A 185 3.73 4.77 -19.22
CA GLU A 185 2.77 5.85 -19.44
C GLU A 185 1.57 5.77 -18.48
N ASP A 186 0.96 4.59 -18.40
CA ASP A 186 -0.19 4.31 -17.57
C ASP A 186 -0.25 2.84 -17.13
N TYR A 187 -1.23 2.48 -16.30
CA TYR A 187 -1.46 1.10 -15.86
C TYR A 187 -1.75 0.18 -17.03
N HIS A 188 -2.56 0.61 -18.01
CA HIS A 188 -2.94 -0.19 -19.15
C HIS A 188 -1.73 -0.60 -19.99
N THR A 189 -0.91 0.38 -20.39
CA THR A 189 0.34 0.15 -21.12
C THR A 189 1.31 -0.73 -20.34
N GLY A 190 1.46 -0.46 -19.04
CA GLY A 190 2.29 -1.25 -18.14
C GLY A 190 1.84 -2.70 -18.07
N LEU A 191 0.56 -2.95 -17.79
CA LEU A 191 -0.02 -4.29 -17.65
C LEU A 191 0.07 -5.10 -18.95
N ARG A 192 -0.29 -4.54 -20.09
CA ARG A 192 -0.20 -5.25 -21.41
C ARG A 192 1.19 -5.85 -21.68
N ASN A 193 2.23 -5.30 -21.11
CA ASN A 193 3.60 -5.74 -21.33
C ASN A 193 4.16 -6.65 -20.22
N VAL A 194 3.53 -6.71 -19.05
CA VAL A 194 4.05 -7.45 -17.87
C VAL A 194 4.35 -8.92 -18.19
N LEU A 195 3.45 -9.63 -18.87
CA LEU A 195 3.65 -11.06 -19.18
C LEU A 195 4.85 -11.34 -20.06
N ARG A 196 5.28 -10.36 -20.89
CA ARG A 196 6.48 -10.50 -21.73
C ARG A 196 7.78 -10.36 -20.93
N GLN A 197 7.66 -9.96 -19.66
CA GLN A 197 8.78 -9.76 -18.75
C GLN A 197 9.00 -10.98 -17.84
N ALA A 198 8.28 -12.10 -18.09
CA ALA A 198 8.39 -13.37 -17.36
C ALA A 198 8.32 -13.24 -15.82
N PRO A 199 7.28 -12.62 -15.25
CA PRO A 199 7.13 -12.49 -13.81
C PRO A 199 6.65 -13.78 -13.15
N ASP A 200 7.06 -14.03 -11.90
CA ASP A 200 6.41 -15.00 -11.00
C ASP A 200 5.36 -14.30 -10.12
N VAL A 201 5.65 -13.04 -9.75
CA VAL A 201 4.78 -12.20 -8.93
C VAL A 201 4.56 -10.86 -9.61
N ILE A 202 3.32 -10.42 -9.65
CA ILE A 202 2.91 -9.13 -10.19
C ILE A 202 2.22 -8.34 -9.08
N LEU A 203 2.75 -7.17 -8.72
CA LEU A 203 2.07 -6.22 -7.86
C LEU A 203 1.48 -5.11 -8.70
N ILE A 204 0.17 -4.95 -8.63
CA ILE A 204 -0.59 -3.84 -9.20
C ILE A 204 -0.92 -2.90 -8.05
N GLY A 205 -0.37 -1.70 -8.03
CA GLY A 205 -0.47 -0.75 -6.90
C GLY A 205 -1.90 -0.61 -6.38
N GLU A 206 -2.85 -0.33 -7.29
CA GLU A 206 -4.27 -0.38 -6.97
C GLU A 206 -5.13 -0.70 -8.21
N ILE A 207 -6.31 -1.29 -7.96
CA ILE A 207 -7.34 -1.54 -8.97
C ILE A 207 -8.43 -0.47 -8.81
N ARG A 208 -8.61 0.34 -9.86
CA ARG A 208 -9.60 1.44 -9.88
C ARG A 208 -10.74 1.20 -10.86
N ASP A 209 -10.58 0.30 -11.82
CA ASP A 209 -11.47 0.09 -12.96
C ASP A 209 -11.56 -1.37 -13.41
N ALA A 210 -12.49 -1.63 -14.32
CA ALA A 210 -12.75 -2.95 -14.89
C ALA A 210 -11.52 -3.52 -15.61
N GLU A 211 -10.84 -2.72 -16.42
CA GLU A 211 -9.73 -3.18 -17.25
C GLU A 211 -8.54 -3.66 -16.39
N THR A 212 -8.17 -2.89 -15.37
CA THR A 212 -7.13 -3.29 -14.40
C THR A 212 -7.53 -4.57 -13.66
N MET A 213 -8.83 -4.72 -13.30
CA MET A 213 -9.34 -5.92 -12.66
C MET A 213 -9.30 -7.14 -13.58
N GLU A 214 -9.68 -6.99 -14.86
CA GLU A 214 -9.58 -8.06 -15.88
C GLU A 214 -8.15 -8.56 -16.03
N HIS A 215 -7.17 -7.66 -16.10
CA HIS A 215 -5.75 -8.01 -16.14
C HIS A 215 -5.32 -8.80 -14.89
N ALA A 216 -5.75 -8.35 -13.69
CA ALA A 216 -5.43 -9.05 -12.44
C ALA A 216 -5.99 -10.47 -12.41
N LEU A 217 -7.25 -10.65 -12.85
CA LEU A 217 -7.89 -11.97 -12.95
C LEU A 217 -7.17 -12.86 -13.97
N MET A 218 -6.90 -12.35 -15.17
CA MET A 218 -6.23 -13.06 -16.25
C MET A 218 -4.83 -13.56 -15.82
N TYR A 219 -4.03 -12.72 -15.15
CA TYR A 219 -2.69 -13.11 -14.68
C TYR A 219 -2.76 -14.17 -13.59
N ALA A 220 -3.72 -14.05 -12.67
CA ALA A 220 -3.93 -15.04 -11.63
C ALA A 220 -4.41 -16.39 -12.20
N GLU A 221 -5.21 -16.39 -13.27
CA GLU A 221 -5.64 -17.60 -14.00
C GLU A 221 -4.47 -18.25 -14.78
N THR A 222 -3.60 -17.43 -15.37
CA THR A 222 -2.46 -17.94 -16.18
C THR A 222 -1.26 -18.36 -15.35
N GLY A 223 -1.38 -18.40 -14.01
CA GLY A 223 -0.41 -19.06 -13.16
C GLY A 223 0.51 -18.13 -12.34
N HIS A 224 0.25 -16.83 -12.36
CA HIS A 224 1.04 -15.83 -11.61
C HIS A 224 0.42 -15.55 -10.24
N LEU A 225 1.24 -15.16 -9.27
CA LEU A 225 0.76 -14.55 -8.05
C LEU A 225 0.54 -13.06 -8.26
N VAL A 226 -0.69 -12.62 -8.13
CA VAL A 226 -1.08 -11.21 -8.28
C VAL A 226 -1.41 -10.62 -6.93
N LEU A 227 -0.81 -9.49 -6.63
CA LEU A 227 -1.05 -8.67 -5.45
C LEU A 227 -1.64 -7.34 -5.87
N SER A 228 -2.66 -6.86 -5.18
CA SER A 228 -3.17 -5.51 -5.45
C SER A 228 -3.88 -4.91 -4.25
N THR A 229 -4.22 -3.60 -4.36
CA THR A 229 -5.04 -2.92 -3.37
C THR A 229 -6.39 -2.48 -3.94
N LEU A 230 -7.36 -2.34 -3.03
CA LEU A 230 -8.65 -1.72 -3.29
C LEU A 230 -9.04 -0.81 -2.12
N HIS A 231 -9.83 0.22 -2.40
CA HIS A 231 -10.41 1.10 -1.40
C HIS A 231 -11.80 0.58 -0.97
N SER A 232 -11.80 -0.46 -0.15
CA SER A 232 -12.98 -1.04 0.50
C SER A 232 -12.66 -1.35 1.96
N LEU A 233 -13.67 -1.43 2.83
CA LEU A 233 -13.44 -1.46 4.27
C LEU A 233 -13.36 -2.87 4.87
N ASN A 234 -13.88 -3.90 4.16
CA ASN A 234 -13.89 -5.30 4.57
C ASN A 234 -14.00 -6.24 3.36
N ALA A 235 -13.91 -7.54 3.58
CA ALA A 235 -13.93 -8.55 2.54
C ALA A 235 -15.24 -8.56 1.72
N ASN A 236 -16.39 -8.42 2.38
CA ASN A 236 -17.69 -8.40 1.69
C ASN A 236 -17.78 -7.21 0.73
N GLN A 237 -17.49 -6.00 1.23
CA GLN A 237 -17.47 -4.79 0.40
C GLN A 237 -16.43 -4.86 -0.73
N THR A 238 -15.32 -5.58 -0.51
CA THR A 238 -14.32 -5.78 -1.56
C THR A 238 -14.90 -6.58 -2.73
N LEU A 239 -15.59 -7.68 -2.44
CA LEU A 239 -16.24 -8.50 -3.47
C LEU A 239 -17.35 -7.74 -4.20
N GLU A 240 -18.20 -7.02 -3.46
CA GLU A 240 -19.22 -6.16 -4.05
C GLU A 240 -18.60 -5.04 -4.91
N ARG A 241 -17.51 -4.42 -4.45
CA ARG A 241 -16.81 -3.38 -5.21
C ARG A 241 -16.23 -3.90 -6.52
N ILE A 242 -15.70 -5.11 -6.52
CA ILE A 242 -15.16 -5.73 -7.74
C ILE A 242 -16.27 -5.96 -8.76
N THR A 243 -17.43 -6.49 -8.34
CA THR A 243 -18.55 -6.73 -9.28
C THR A 243 -19.09 -5.42 -9.85
N GLN A 244 -19.09 -4.33 -9.08
CA GLN A 244 -19.52 -3.00 -9.54
C GLN A 244 -18.64 -2.38 -10.64
N PHE A 245 -17.44 -2.89 -10.90
CA PHE A 245 -16.64 -2.46 -12.05
C PHE A 245 -17.24 -2.96 -13.38
N PHE A 246 -18.07 -3.99 -13.35
CA PHE A 246 -18.57 -4.69 -14.54
C PHE A 246 -20.07 -4.50 -14.74
N PRO A 247 -20.57 -4.64 -15.98
CA PRO A 247 -22.02 -4.72 -16.24
C PRO A 247 -22.66 -5.89 -15.50
N LEU A 248 -23.93 -5.73 -15.09
CA LEU A 248 -24.67 -6.74 -14.33
C LEU A 248 -24.68 -8.13 -14.99
N GLU A 249 -24.72 -8.16 -16.32
CA GLU A 249 -24.73 -9.40 -17.10
C GLU A 249 -23.42 -10.21 -16.92
N MET A 250 -22.33 -9.54 -16.59
CA MET A 250 -21.02 -10.18 -16.35
C MET A 250 -20.84 -10.66 -14.92
N GLU A 251 -21.65 -10.19 -13.97
CA GLU A 251 -21.49 -10.48 -12.53
C GLU A 251 -21.35 -11.99 -12.22
N PRO A 252 -22.19 -12.92 -12.78
CA PRO A 252 -22.05 -14.35 -12.51
C PRO A 252 -20.71 -14.93 -13.03
N ASN A 253 -20.16 -14.36 -14.09
CA ASN A 253 -18.86 -14.77 -14.63
C ASN A 253 -17.73 -14.30 -13.74
N ILE A 254 -17.78 -13.05 -13.29
CA ILE A 254 -16.80 -12.46 -12.39
C ILE A 254 -16.75 -13.21 -11.05
N HIS A 255 -17.91 -13.55 -10.49
CA HIS A 255 -17.99 -14.39 -9.27
C HIS A 255 -17.30 -15.75 -9.45
N ARG A 256 -17.50 -16.42 -10.59
CA ARG A 256 -16.83 -17.70 -10.90
C ARG A 256 -15.32 -17.54 -11.07
N GLN A 257 -14.87 -16.51 -11.78
CA GLN A 257 -13.44 -16.21 -11.94
C GLN A 257 -12.79 -15.92 -10.58
N LEU A 258 -13.38 -15.04 -9.77
CA LEU A 258 -12.92 -14.75 -8.41
C LEU A 258 -12.83 -16.02 -7.56
N ALA A 259 -13.86 -16.85 -7.56
CA ALA A 259 -13.85 -18.11 -6.80
C ALA A 259 -12.69 -19.05 -7.18
N ASN A 260 -12.22 -19.02 -8.43
CA ASN A 260 -11.12 -19.84 -8.92
C ASN A 260 -9.74 -19.26 -8.52
N VAL A 261 -9.56 -17.94 -8.64
CA VAL A 261 -8.23 -17.34 -8.52
C VAL A 261 -7.96 -16.70 -7.18
N LEU A 262 -9.00 -16.24 -6.45
CA LEU A 262 -8.84 -15.57 -5.17
C LEU A 262 -8.16 -16.51 -4.16
N ARG A 263 -7.21 -15.95 -3.39
CA ARG A 263 -6.52 -16.66 -2.30
C ARG A 263 -6.82 -16.02 -0.97
N ALA A 264 -6.77 -14.69 -0.90
CA ALA A 264 -7.12 -13.96 0.31
C ALA A 264 -7.59 -12.53 0.00
N ILE A 265 -8.43 -12.01 0.88
CA ILE A 265 -8.68 -10.57 1.04
C ILE A 265 -8.23 -10.21 2.45
N ILE A 266 -7.36 -9.21 2.54
CA ILE A 266 -6.82 -8.70 3.79
C ILE A 266 -7.29 -7.26 3.93
N SER A 267 -8.21 -7.01 4.86
CA SER A 267 -8.70 -5.66 5.12
C SER A 267 -7.98 -5.08 6.33
N GLN A 268 -7.57 -3.80 6.28
CA GLN A 268 -6.68 -3.21 7.26
C GLN A 268 -7.15 -1.84 7.75
N ARG A 269 -7.02 -1.64 9.07
CA ARG A 269 -7.19 -0.37 9.79
C ARG A 269 -5.95 -0.10 10.65
N LEU A 270 -5.64 1.16 10.91
CA LEU A 270 -4.60 1.56 11.88
C LEU A 270 -5.27 2.13 13.13
N VAL A 271 -4.97 1.54 14.29
CA VAL A 271 -5.53 1.93 15.58
C VAL A 271 -4.40 2.44 16.49
N PRO A 272 -4.61 3.52 17.28
CA PRO A 272 -3.62 4.00 18.24
C PRO A 272 -3.23 2.92 19.24
N ARG A 273 -1.94 2.82 19.55
CA ARG A 273 -1.44 1.93 20.59
C ARG A 273 -1.75 2.50 21.99
N ALA A 274 -1.97 1.62 22.96
CA ALA A 274 -2.25 2.00 24.34
C ALA A 274 -1.09 2.77 25.00
N ASP A 275 0.16 2.46 24.62
CA ASP A 275 1.39 3.13 25.08
C ASP A 275 1.67 4.46 24.36
N LYS A 276 0.82 4.88 23.44
CA LYS A 276 0.97 6.08 22.61
C LYS A 276 2.21 6.10 21.73
N SER A 277 2.88 4.97 21.54
CA SER A 277 4.08 4.84 20.69
C SER A 277 3.80 4.83 19.19
N GLY A 278 2.57 5.17 18.77
CA GLY A 278 2.15 5.18 17.38
C GLY A 278 0.87 4.38 17.15
N ARG A 279 0.79 3.67 16.02
CA ARG A 279 -0.39 2.90 15.62
C ARG A 279 -0.02 1.44 15.39
N VAL A 280 -1.01 0.55 15.51
CA VAL A 280 -0.90 -0.87 15.18
C VAL A 280 -1.91 -1.22 14.09
N ALA A 281 -1.52 -2.13 13.20
CA ALA A 281 -2.43 -2.65 12.18
C ALA A 281 -3.44 -3.62 12.81
N VAL A 282 -4.72 -3.34 12.59
CA VAL A 282 -5.82 -4.27 12.87
C VAL A 282 -6.26 -4.84 11.54
N VAL A 283 -6.28 -6.15 11.40
CA VAL A 283 -6.54 -6.82 10.13
C VAL A 283 -7.69 -7.81 10.22
N GLU A 284 -8.54 -7.76 9.23
CA GLU A 284 -9.50 -8.80 8.87
C GLU A 284 -8.86 -9.65 7.78
N ILE A 285 -8.95 -10.97 7.87
CA ILE A 285 -8.33 -11.91 6.94
C ILE A 285 -9.36 -12.92 6.48
N MET A 286 -9.73 -12.85 5.21
CA MET A 286 -10.53 -13.85 4.52
C MET A 286 -9.60 -14.73 3.67
N ILE A 287 -9.63 -16.03 3.87
CA ILE A 287 -8.92 -17.00 3.03
C ILE A 287 -9.94 -17.73 2.16
N ALA A 288 -9.62 -17.91 0.88
CA ALA A 288 -10.49 -18.59 -0.07
C ALA A 288 -10.49 -20.12 0.16
N SER A 289 -11.01 -20.54 1.32
CA SER A 289 -11.32 -21.94 1.62
C SER A 289 -12.38 -22.51 0.65
N PRO A 290 -12.58 -23.82 0.55
CA PRO A 290 -13.63 -24.40 -0.30
C PRO A 290 -15.01 -23.79 -0.04
N ARG A 291 -15.37 -23.53 1.23
CA ARG A 291 -16.65 -22.90 1.58
C ARG A 291 -16.72 -21.44 1.12
N VAL A 292 -15.66 -20.65 1.33
CA VAL A 292 -15.62 -19.26 0.87
C VAL A 292 -15.72 -19.20 -0.67
N ARG A 293 -15.00 -20.07 -1.38
CA ARG A 293 -15.09 -20.14 -2.86
C ARG A 293 -16.50 -20.47 -3.35
N GLU A 294 -17.19 -21.39 -2.67
CA GLU A 294 -18.58 -21.70 -2.99
C GLU A 294 -19.48 -20.46 -2.81
N LEU A 295 -19.33 -19.76 -1.68
CA LEU A 295 -20.10 -18.55 -1.40
C LEU A 295 -19.83 -17.45 -2.42
N VAL A 296 -18.54 -17.21 -2.75
CA VAL A 296 -18.14 -16.23 -3.77
C VAL A 296 -18.73 -16.61 -5.13
N SER A 297 -18.65 -17.89 -5.54
CA SER A 297 -19.16 -18.34 -6.85
C SER A 297 -20.67 -18.17 -7.01
N LYS A 298 -21.42 -18.20 -5.89
CA LYS A 298 -22.88 -18.00 -5.84
C LYS A 298 -23.30 -16.55 -5.59
N GLY A 299 -22.35 -15.64 -5.36
CA GLY A 299 -22.65 -14.26 -4.97
C GLY A 299 -23.18 -14.09 -3.53
N ASN A 300 -23.09 -15.12 -2.69
CA ASN A 300 -23.59 -15.10 -1.30
C ASN A 300 -22.58 -14.45 -0.33
N VAL A 301 -22.20 -13.21 -0.63
CA VAL A 301 -21.15 -12.50 0.15
C VAL A 301 -21.55 -12.27 1.61
N GLY A 302 -22.84 -12.18 1.94
CA GLY A 302 -23.33 -11.96 3.29
C GLY A 302 -22.97 -13.06 4.30
N GLU A 303 -22.78 -14.32 3.83
CA GLU A 303 -22.42 -15.47 4.69
C GLU A 303 -20.90 -15.56 4.95
N ILE A 304 -20.08 -14.78 4.25
CA ILE A 304 -18.61 -14.88 4.33
C ILE A 304 -18.12 -14.51 5.72
N LYS A 305 -18.65 -13.44 6.32
CA LYS A 305 -18.23 -12.99 7.67
C LYS A 305 -18.44 -14.08 8.72
N ILE A 306 -19.57 -14.75 8.69
CA ILE A 306 -19.88 -15.87 9.61
C ILE A 306 -18.91 -17.02 9.38
N THR A 307 -18.60 -17.35 8.11
CA THR A 307 -17.64 -18.39 7.77
C THR A 307 -16.24 -18.05 8.30
N MET A 308 -15.82 -16.79 8.20
CA MET A 308 -14.53 -16.32 8.72
C MET A 308 -14.47 -16.44 10.26
N GLU A 309 -15.52 -16.04 10.96
CA GLU A 309 -15.60 -16.16 12.42
C GLU A 309 -15.43 -17.60 12.92
N GLN A 310 -15.92 -18.56 12.16
CA GLN A 310 -15.89 -19.99 12.49
C GLN A 310 -14.61 -20.70 12.04
N SER A 311 -13.80 -20.08 11.15
CA SER A 311 -12.62 -20.70 10.53
C SER A 311 -11.29 -20.11 11.00
N THR A 312 -11.20 -19.81 12.30
CA THR A 312 -9.99 -19.20 12.89
C THR A 312 -8.78 -20.13 12.85
N GLN A 313 -9.00 -21.46 12.90
CA GLN A 313 -7.93 -22.46 12.76
C GLN A 313 -7.26 -22.43 11.38
N ASP A 314 -7.95 -21.93 10.36
CA ASP A 314 -7.40 -21.78 9.00
C ASP A 314 -6.66 -20.44 8.81
N GLY A 315 -6.53 -19.64 9.87
CA GLY A 315 -5.90 -18.33 9.86
C GLY A 315 -6.83 -17.18 9.45
N MET A 316 -8.14 -17.43 9.31
CA MET A 316 -9.13 -16.39 9.10
C MET A 316 -9.42 -15.65 10.41
N GLN A 317 -9.72 -14.37 10.31
CA GLN A 317 -10.19 -13.57 11.45
C GLN A 317 -10.97 -12.35 11.00
N THR A 318 -11.91 -11.91 11.84
CA THR A 318 -12.60 -10.63 11.65
C THR A 318 -11.86 -9.51 12.38
N PHE A 319 -12.21 -8.25 12.08
CA PHE A 319 -11.67 -7.10 12.82
C PHE A 319 -11.92 -7.20 14.32
N ASP A 320 -13.13 -7.59 14.74
CA ASP A 320 -13.50 -7.66 16.16
C ASP A 320 -12.71 -8.76 16.90
N GLN A 321 -12.45 -9.90 16.25
CA GLN A 321 -11.59 -10.94 16.80
C GLN A 321 -10.14 -10.45 16.96
N HIS A 322 -9.58 -9.73 15.98
CA HIS A 322 -8.24 -9.19 16.11
C HIS A 322 -8.14 -8.07 17.15
N LEU A 323 -9.14 -7.19 17.20
CA LEU A 323 -9.22 -6.14 18.24
C LEU A 323 -9.25 -6.75 19.65
N LEU A 324 -10.03 -7.82 19.85
CA LEU A 324 -10.07 -8.54 21.14
C LEU A 324 -8.70 -9.13 21.50
N GLN A 325 -8.00 -9.73 20.54
CA GLN A 325 -6.64 -10.25 20.77
C GLN A 325 -5.65 -9.15 21.16
N LEU A 326 -5.67 -8.01 20.45
CA LEU A 326 -4.79 -6.88 20.73
C LEU A 326 -5.10 -6.23 22.08
N PHE A 327 -6.40 -6.13 22.44
CA PHE A 327 -6.83 -5.66 23.75
C PHE A 327 -6.34 -6.58 24.88
N ASN A 328 -6.55 -7.89 24.76
CA ASN A 328 -6.11 -8.87 25.76
C ASN A 328 -4.58 -8.89 25.94
N ARG A 329 -3.83 -8.51 24.91
CA ARG A 329 -2.36 -8.34 24.95
C ARG A 329 -1.93 -6.96 25.48
N GLY A 330 -2.86 -6.06 25.80
CA GLY A 330 -2.58 -4.69 26.25
C GLY A 330 -2.00 -3.77 25.17
N ILE A 331 -2.07 -4.14 23.89
CA ILE A 331 -1.53 -3.36 22.75
C ILE A 331 -2.47 -2.20 22.40
N VAL A 332 -3.79 -2.42 22.48
CA VAL A 332 -4.82 -1.43 22.20
C VAL A 332 -5.68 -1.23 23.44
N SER A 333 -6.04 0.01 23.74
CA SER A 333 -6.94 0.31 24.85
C SER A 333 -8.38 -0.13 24.52
N ARG A 334 -9.21 -0.33 25.57
CA ARG A 334 -10.62 -0.67 25.39
C ARG A 334 -11.35 0.38 24.55
N GLU A 335 -11.10 1.65 24.82
CA GLU A 335 -11.74 2.77 24.11
C GLU A 335 -11.43 2.74 22.62
N GLU A 336 -10.16 2.63 22.25
CA GLU A 336 -9.72 2.58 20.86
C GLU A 336 -10.19 1.30 20.15
N ALA A 337 -10.21 0.16 20.84
CA ALA A 337 -10.74 -1.07 20.28
C ALA A 337 -12.24 -0.97 19.96
N LEU A 338 -13.04 -0.42 20.88
CA LEU A 338 -14.48 -0.22 20.66
C LEU A 338 -14.76 0.83 19.56
N ARG A 339 -13.92 1.88 19.45
CA ARG A 339 -14.02 2.87 18.37
C ARG A 339 -13.78 2.27 16.99
N ALA A 340 -12.88 1.29 16.91
CA ALA A 340 -12.48 0.63 15.65
C ALA A 340 -13.31 -0.62 15.33
N ALA A 341 -14.22 -1.05 16.21
CA ALA A 341 -15.01 -2.27 16.06
C ALA A 341 -16.06 -2.18 14.96
N ASP A 342 -16.35 -3.32 14.33
CA ASP A 342 -17.51 -3.48 13.45
C ASP A 342 -18.81 -3.62 14.27
N SER A 343 -18.77 -4.39 15.38
CA SER A 343 -19.87 -4.56 16.33
C SER A 343 -19.42 -4.17 17.75
N VAL A 344 -19.68 -2.91 18.11
CA VAL A 344 -19.29 -2.37 19.42
C VAL A 344 -19.92 -3.19 20.57
N GLY A 345 -21.19 -3.59 20.42
CA GLY A 345 -21.91 -4.37 21.44
C GLY A 345 -21.29 -5.74 21.67
N ASP A 346 -21.07 -6.50 20.59
CA ASP A 346 -20.50 -7.85 20.67
C ASP A 346 -19.05 -7.82 21.18
N LEU A 347 -18.23 -6.91 20.66
CA LEU A 347 -16.86 -6.78 21.13
C LEU A 347 -16.81 -6.43 22.63
N ASN A 348 -17.66 -5.52 23.08
CA ASN A 348 -17.73 -5.12 24.47
C ASN A 348 -18.13 -6.29 25.41
N LEU A 349 -19.09 -7.12 25.01
CA LEU A 349 -19.48 -8.32 25.77
C LEU A 349 -18.32 -9.33 25.81
N ARG A 350 -17.66 -9.59 24.70
CA ARG A 350 -16.49 -10.49 24.65
C ARG A 350 -15.32 -10.00 25.50
N MET A 351 -15.10 -8.69 25.59
CA MET A 351 -14.08 -8.09 26.48
C MET A 351 -14.40 -8.25 27.96
N GLN A 352 -15.67 -8.41 28.31
CA GLN A 352 -16.13 -8.69 29.68
C GLN A 352 -16.14 -10.19 30.04
N GLY A 353 -15.69 -11.06 29.11
CA GLY A 353 -15.72 -12.51 29.30
C GLY A 353 -17.10 -13.14 29.08
N LEU A 354 -18.05 -12.37 28.55
CA LEU A 354 -19.40 -12.86 28.25
C LEU A 354 -19.41 -13.37 26.79
N THR A 355 -19.74 -14.64 26.61
CA THR A 355 -19.98 -15.20 25.28
C THR A 355 -21.33 -14.73 24.77
N THR A 356 -21.36 -14.04 23.62
CA THR A 356 -22.59 -13.88 22.84
C THR A 356 -23.00 -15.26 22.35
N GLY A 357 -24.00 -15.84 22.94
CA GLY A 357 -24.57 -17.10 22.49
C GLY A 357 -25.09 -16.91 21.06
N THR A 358 -24.40 -17.46 20.08
CA THR A 358 -25.06 -17.86 18.84
C THR A 358 -25.99 -18.99 19.23
N SER A 359 -27.29 -18.63 19.48
CA SER A 359 -28.34 -19.60 19.68
C SER A 359 -28.29 -20.57 18.48
N SER A 360 -27.97 -21.82 18.77
CA SER A 360 -28.36 -22.94 17.98
C SER A 360 -29.88 -22.89 17.81
N LEU A 361 -30.32 -22.38 16.68
CA LEU A 361 -31.62 -22.76 16.14
C LEU A 361 -31.43 -24.05 15.38
N ALA A 362 -31.94 -25.10 16.00
CA ALA A 362 -32.08 -26.43 15.45
C ALA A 362 -32.94 -26.44 14.15
#